data_aa0fcfabc05c3a8f5eb29b2cd637d695
#
_entry.id   aa0fcfabc05c3a8f5eb29b2cd637d695
#
_cell.length_a   1.000
_cell.length_b   1.000
_cell.length_c   1.000
_cell.angle_alpha   90.00
_cell.angle_beta   90.00
_cell.angle_gamma   90.00
#
_symmetry.space_group_name_H-M   'P 1'
#
loop_
_entity.id
_entity.type
_entity.pdbx_description
1 polymer ?
#
loop_
_entity_poly.entity_id
_entity_poly.type
_entity_poly.pdbx_seq_one_letter_code
_entity_poly.pdbx_strand_id
1 'polypeptide(L)'
;VELHDARRKRRWTVDLEPFEIGATSVTTAQYAQLMGTSETGSQEPVVDINWLEAIVFCNAASINEGLVPAYIIDAGEVTWQTNASGYRLPTEAEWEYACRAGTTGPHYGPLDAIGWTANDKVEKPKEVGQKLPNAFGLHDTLGNVWEWCWDLLDPARYGEYRIFRGGGFADKSWSVRASTRRGGAPGMSHPDLGLRMARGVFDDAQAAQGWSADADSERGKITGMLPSGWTPRRY
;
A
#
# COMPACT_ATOMS: atom_id res chain seq x y z
N VAL A 1 -8.74 -10.51 9.98
CA VAL A 1 -9.45 -9.25 9.72
C VAL A 1 -10.60 -9.48 8.72
N GLU A 2 -11.75 -8.86 8.94
CA GLU A 2 -12.83 -8.82 7.95
C GLU A 2 -12.66 -7.60 7.06
N LEU A 3 -12.55 -7.82 5.76
CA LEU A 3 -12.46 -6.81 4.74
C LEU A 3 -13.79 -6.70 3.98
N HIS A 4 -14.16 -5.51 3.59
CA HIS A 4 -15.44 -5.25 2.97
C HIS A 4 -15.31 -4.41 1.69
N ASP A 5 -15.61 -5.03 0.54
CA ASP A 5 -15.85 -4.31 -0.71
C ASP A 5 -17.32 -3.86 -0.78
N ALA A 6 -17.58 -2.64 -0.36
CA ALA A 6 -18.93 -2.08 -0.34
C ALA A 6 -19.55 -1.97 -1.73
N ARG A 7 -18.75 -1.78 -2.79
CA ARG A 7 -19.23 -1.66 -4.17
C ARG A 7 -19.78 -2.98 -4.71
N ARG A 8 -19.13 -4.11 -4.33
CA ARG A 8 -19.52 -5.46 -4.76
C ARG A 8 -20.31 -6.21 -3.72
N LYS A 9 -20.54 -5.61 -2.55
CA LYS A 9 -21.22 -6.23 -1.40
C LYS A 9 -20.57 -7.56 -0.98
N ARG A 10 -19.24 -7.64 -1.11
CA ARG A 10 -18.46 -8.81 -0.72
C ARG A 10 -17.77 -8.56 0.61
N ARG A 11 -17.71 -9.60 1.41
CA ARG A 11 -16.93 -9.64 2.64
C ARG A 11 -16.10 -10.91 2.62
N TRP A 12 -14.90 -10.83 3.14
CA TRP A 12 -14.10 -12.02 3.43
C TRP A 12 -13.14 -11.78 4.58
N THR A 13 -12.79 -12.87 5.22
CA THR A 13 -11.86 -12.87 6.34
C THR A 13 -10.47 -13.22 5.82
N VAL A 14 -9.49 -12.46 6.26
CA VAL A 14 -8.07 -12.74 6.06
C VAL A 14 -7.46 -12.93 7.42
N ASP A 15 -6.76 -14.03 7.63
CA ASP A 15 -5.95 -14.26 8.81
C ASP A 15 -4.61 -13.56 8.59
N LEU A 16 -4.24 -12.69 9.53
CA LEU A 16 -2.99 -11.94 9.48
C LEU A 16 -2.02 -12.53 10.50
N GLU A 17 -0.84 -12.88 10.03
CA GLU A 17 0.27 -13.16 10.92
C GLU A 17 0.71 -11.87 11.63
N PRO A 18 1.38 -11.95 12.80
CA PRO A 18 1.93 -10.78 13.46
C PRO A 18 2.89 -10.01 12.56
N PHE A 19 2.71 -8.70 12.48
CA PHE A 19 3.55 -7.83 11.68
C PHE A 19 3.80 -6.48 12.36
N GLU A 20 4.85 -5.82 11.94
CA GLU A 20 5.17 -4.44 12.27
C GLU A 20 4.89 -3.57 11.03
N ILE A 21 4.46 -2.34 11.25
CA ILE A 21 4.22 -1.37 10.18
C ILE A 21 4.71 0.00 10.61
N GLY A 22 5.28 0.77 9.68
CA GLY A 22 5.79 2.11 9.95
C GLY A 22 4.71 3.04 10.50
N ALA A 23 5.03 3.80 11.55
CA ALA A 23 4.10 4.78 12.12
C ALA A 23 3.69 5.88 11.14
N THR A 24 4.56 6.19 10.17
CA THR A 24 4.35 7.17 9.10
C THR A 24 4.73 6.57 7.75
N SER A 25 4.36 7.24 6.65
CA SER A 25 4.94 7.00 5.33
C SER A 25 6.45 7.27 5.39
N VAL A 26 7.23 6.63 4.50
CA VAL A 26 8.66 6.89 4.35
C VAL A 26 8.89 8.34 3.95
N THR A 27 9.81 9.03 4.64
CA THR A 27 10.12 10.42 4.34
C THR A 27 11.20 10.58 3.26
N THR A 28 11.25 11.74 2.64
CA THR A 28 12.33 12.08 1.68
C THR A 28 13.70 12.01 2.35
N ALA A 29 13.82 12.35 3.65
CA ALA A 29 15.06 12.21 4.41
C ALA A 29 15.51 10.75 4.52
N GLN A 30 14.60 9.84 4.89
CA GLN A 30 14.89 8.41 4.97
C GLN A 30 15.26 7.83 3.60
N TYR A 31 14.50 8.22 2.58
CA TYR A 31 14.75 7.76 1.22
C TYR A 31 16.12 8.23 0.70
N ALA A 32 16.42 9.52 0.84
CA ALA A 32 17.69 10.09 0.41
C ALA A 32 18.90 9.46 1.13
N GLN A 33 18.77 9.21 2.42
CA GLN A 33 19.83 8.58 3.22
C GLN A 33 20.22 7.20 2.71
N LEU A 34 19.23 6.37 2.31
CA LEU A 34 19.46 4.99 1.89
C LEU A 34 19.75 4.86 0.40
N MET A 35 19.11 5.68 -0.44
CA MET A 35 19.24 5.59 -1.89
C MET A 35 20.34 6.50 -2.46
N GLY A 36 20.97 7.31 -1.61
CA GLY A 36 22.10 8.17 -2.02
C GLY A 36 21.70 9.30 -2.97
N THR A 37 20.44 9.77 -2.90
CA THR A 37 20.01 10.90 -3.70
C THR A 37 20.55 12.21 -3.10
N SER A 38 20.86 13.19 -3.97
CA SER A 38 21.47 14.48 -3.55
C SER A 38 20.49 15.45 -2.89
N GLU A 39 19.23 15.07 -2.74
CA GLU A 39 18.22 15.91 -2.11
C GLU A 39 18.45 16.01 -0.61
N THR A 40 18.40 17.25 -0.09
CA THR A 40 18.33 17.48 1.36
C THR A 40 16.97 17.00 1.83
N GLY A 41 16.93 15.80 2.39
CA GLY A 41 15.71 15.15 2.79
C GLY A 41 14.93 15.96 3.83
N SER A 42 13.62 16.02 3.68
CA SER A 42 12.68 16.62 4.64
C SER A 42 11.85 15.53 5.33
N GLN A 43 11.00 15.95 6.25
CA GLN A 43 10.00 15.07 6.86
C GLN A 43 8.73 14.92 6.00
N GLU A 44 8.72 15.48 4.78
CA GLU A 44 7.64 15.22 3.82
C GLU A 44 7.75 13.77 3.31
N PRO A 45 6.61 13.08 3.03
CA PRO A 45 6.64 11.76 2.41
C PRO A 45 7.44 11.77 1.10
N VAL A 46 8.19 10.71 0.84
CA VAL A 46 8.72 10.50 -0.50
C VAL A 46 7.58 10.17 -1.45
N VAL A 47 7.58 10.80 -2.61
CA VAL A 47 6.58 10.62 -3.68
C VAL A 47 7.26 10.50 -5.04
N ASP A 48 6.47 10.36 -6.10
CA ASP A 48 6.97 10.11 -7.44
C ASP A 48 7.86 8.87 -7.57
N ILE A 49 7.66 7.91 -6.69
CA ILE A 49 8.32 6.62 -6.72
C ILE A 49 7.36 5.55 -7.27
N ASN A 50 7.88 4.70 -8.14
CA ASN A 50 7.13 3.57 -8.64
C ASN A 50 7.23 2.36 -7.70
N TRP A 51 6.46 1.31 -7.97
CA TRP A 51 6.41 0.14 -7.10
C TRP A 51 7.76 -0.61 -7.04
N LEU A 52 8.51 -0.67 -8.14
CA LEU A 52 9.82 -1.32 -8.16
C LEU A 52 10.84 -0.54 -7.32
N GLU A 53 10.82 0.79 -7.38
CA GLU A 53 11.66 1.65 -6.53
C GLU A 53 11.32 1.49 -5.05
N ALA A 54 10.03 1.35 -4.70
CA ALA A 54 9.61 1.05 -3.35
C ALA A 54 10.11 -0.32 -2.86
N ILE A 55 10.12 -1.34 -3.72
CA ILE A 55 10.72 -2.67 -3.46
C ILE A 55 12.23 -2.57 -3.20
N VAL A 56 12.94 -1.84 -4.08
CA VAL A 56 14.40 -1.63 -3.94
C VAL A 56 14.70 -0.90 -2.62
N PHE A 57 13.91 0.12 -2.27
CA PHE A 57 14.06 0.83 -1.00
C PHE A 57 13.87 -0.09 0.22
N CYS A 58 12.85 -0.95 0.23
CA CYS A 58 12.64 -1.92 1.31
C CYS A 58 13.85 -2.86 1.48
N ASN A 59 14.44 -3.33 0.38
CA ASN A 59 15.66 -4.14 0.43
C ASN A 59 16.86 -3.34 0.96
N ALA A 60 17.04 -2.10 0.51
CA ALA A 60 18.11 -1.23 0.99
C ALA A 60 17.99 -0.96 2.50
N ALA A 61 16.79 -0.69 3.00
CA ALA A 61 16.50 -0.52 4.42
C ALA A 61 16.84 -1.79 5.21
N SER A 62 16.48 -2.96 4.68
CA SER A 62 16.80 -4.24 5.30
C SER A 62 18.32 -4.46 5.41
N ILE A 63 19.05 -4.24 4.34
CA ILE A 63 20.53 -4.38 4.31
C ILE A 63 21.18 -3.42 5.30
N ASN A 64 20.72 -2.17 5.35
CA ASN A 64 21.26 -1.16 6.26
C ASN A 64 21.12 -1.57 7.74
N GLU A 65 20.09 -2.33 8.09
CA GLU A 65 19.86 -2.84 9.45
C GLU A 65 20.37 -4.28 9.67
N GLY A 66 21.07 -4.86 8.70
CA GLY A 66 21.61 -6.21 8.81
C GLY A 66 20.53 -7.31 8.77
N LEU A 67 19.36 -7.00 8.22
CA LEU A 67 18.25 -7.95 8.03
C LEU A 67 18.35 -8.66 6.67
N VAL A 68 17.69 -9.81 6.55
CA VAL A 68 17.57 -10.52 5.27
C VAL A 68 16.56 -9.79 4.38
N PRO A 69 16.95 -9.28 3.20
CA PRO A 69 16.03 -8.62 2.29
C PRO A 69 14.82 -9.47 1.93
N ALA A 70 13.65 -8.84 1.91
CA ALA A 70 12.40 -9.54 1.64
C ALA A 70 12.19 -9.89 0.16
N TYR A 71 12.92 -9.24 -0.75
CA TYR A 71 12.68 -9.41 -2.19
C TYR A 71 13.93 -9.83 -2.94
N ILE A 72 13.77 -10.82 -3.82
CA ILE A 72 14.72 -11.13 -4.89
C ILE A 72 14.24 -10.41 -6.14
N ILE A 73 15.14 -9.66 -6.78
CA ILE A 73 14.88 -8.94 -8.02
C ILE A 73 15.80 -9.54 -9.09
N ASP A 74 15.21 -10.17 -10.10
CA ASP A 74 15.93 -10.78 -11.22
C ASP A 74 15.30 -10.36 -12.54
N ALA A 75 16.07 -9.72 -13.40
CA ALA A 75 15.65 -9.22 -14.72
C ALA A 75 14.32 -8.43 -14.71
N GLY A 76 14.00 -7.73 -13.60
CA GLY A 76 12.76 -6.97 -13.42
C GLY A 76 11.60 -7.75 -12.80
N GLU A 77 11.73 -9.04 -12.66
CA GLU A 77 10.80 -9.88 -11.90
C GLU A 77 11.11 -9.77 -10.41
N VAL A 78 10.07 -9.68 -9.59
CA VAL A 78 10.19 -9.58 -8.13
C VAL A 78 9.55 -10.78 -7.47
N THR A 79 10.38 -11.51 -6.72
CA THR A 79 9.92 -12.62 -5.87
C THR A 79 9.99 -12.22 -4.41
N TRP A 80 8.90 -12.36 -3.67
CA TRP A 80 8.90 -12.14 -2.22
C TRP A 80 9.29 -13.40 -1.49
N GLN A 81 10.32 -13.28 -0.64
CA GLN A 81 10.75 -14.30 0.33
C GLN A 81 9.95 -14.10 1.62
N THR A 82 8.84 -14.80 1.76
CA THR A 82 7.86 -14.58 2.83
C THR A 82 8.41 -14.86 4.24
N ASN A 83 9.47 -15.66 4.34
CA ASN A 83 10.18 -15.98 5.59
C ASN A 83 11.37 -15.05 5.89
N ALA A 84 11.63 -14.04 5.06
CA ALA A 84 12.70 -13.10 5.30
C ALA A 84 12.35 -12.11 6.44
N SER A 85 13.37 -11.71 7.21
CA SER A 85 13.19 -10.82 8.36
C SER A 85 13.18 -9.33 8.00
N GLY A 86 13.43 -9.01 6.75
CA GLY A 86 13.61 -7.63 6.27
C GLY A 86 12.30 -6.86 6.08
N TYR A 87 12.48 -5.59 5.73
CA TYR A 87 11.40 -4.69 5.38
C TYR A 87 10.77 -5.04 4.04
N ARG A 88 9.48 -4.80 3.94
CA ARG A 88 8.67 -5.04 2.76
C ARG A 88 7.54 -4.03 2.65
N LEU A 89 6.84 -4.02 1.54
CA LEU A 89 5.54 -3.36 1.47
C LEU A 89 4.51 -4.13 2.31
N PRO A 90 3.54 -3.45 2.93
CA PRO A 90 2.42 -4.13 3.55
C PRO A 90 1.61 -4.88 2.49
N THR A 91 0.98 -5.98 2.87
CA THR A 91 -0.15 -6.49 2.08
C THR A 91 -1.31 -5.50 2.20
N GLU A 92 -2.22 -5.54 1.25
CA GLU A 92 -3.42 -4.71 1.30
C GLU A 92 -4.26 -4.97 2.56
N ALA A 93 -4.33 -6.23 3.00
CA ALA A 93 -5.04 -6.61 4.20
C ALA A 93 -4.39 -6.07 5.48
N GLU A 94 -3.07 -6.16 5.58
CA GLU A 94 -2.31 -5.55 6.67
C GLU A 94 -2.51 -4.04 6.72
N TRP A 95 -2.40 -3.39 5.56
CA TRP A 95 -2.57 -1.95 5.46
C TRP A 95 -3.97 -1.51 5.95
N GLU A 96 -5.05 -2.18 5.48
CA GLU A 96 -6.41 -1.83 5.88
C GLU A 96 -6.65 -2.10 7.37
N TYR A 97 -6.16 -3.23 7.88
CA TYR A 97 -6.23 -3.55 9.31
C TYR A 97 -5.54 -2.48 10.16
N ALA A 98 -4.32 -2.13 9.79
CA ALA A 98 -3.53 -1.11 10.49
C ALA A 98 -4.17 0.28 10.41
N CYS A 99 -4.67 0.66 9.22
CA CYS A 99 -5.39 1.93 9.03
C CYS A 99 -6.64 2.02 9.91
N ARG A 100 -7.44 0.97 9.98
CA ARG A 100 -8.67 0.94 10.78
C ARG A 100 -8.42 0.95 12.28
N ALA A 101 -7.38 0.32 12.74
CA ALA A 101 -7.04 0.24 14.17
C ALA A 101 -8.25 -0.06 15.06
N GLY A 102 -9.07 -1.05 14.65
CA GLY A 102 -10.27 -1.48 15.36
C GLY A 102 -11.58 -0.74 14.97
N THR A 103 -11.53 0.30 14.14
CA THR A 103 -12.73 0.98 13.67
C THR A 103 -13.39 0.26 12.48
N THR A 104 -14.70 0.39 12.34
CA THR A 104 -15.48 -0.21 11.24
C THR A 104 -15.96 0.80 10.21
N GLY A 105 -15.83 2.11 10.50
CA GLY A 105 -16.23 3.21 9.63
C GLY A 105 -15.29 3.44 8.44
N PRO A 106 -15.60 4.40 7.59
CA PRO A 106 -14.73 4.80 6.49
C PRO A 106 -13.44 5.46 6.98
N HIS A 107 -13.43 6.05 8.16
CA HIS A 107 -12.34 6.78 8.78
C HIS A 107 -12.20 6.35 10.23
N TYR A 108 -11.00 6.47 10.79
CA TYR A 108 -10.75 6.21 12.21
C TYR A 108 -10.98 7.46 13.11
N GLY A 109 -11.35 8.58 12.52
CA GLY A 109 -11.68 9.84 13.19
C GLY A 109 -12.25 10.87 12.22
N PRO A 110 -12.53 12.12 12.67
CA PRO A 110 -12.89 13.22 11.77
C PRO A 110 -11.78 13.47 10.74
N LEU A 111 -12.11 13.45 9.45
CA LEU A 111 -11.12 13.41 8.37
C LEU A 111 -10.20 14.65 8.36
N ASP A 112 -10.72 15.80 8.71
CA ASP A 112 -9.95 17.06 8.86
C ASP A 112 -8.92 17.02 10.00
N ALA A 113 -9.15 16.19 11.02
CA ALA A 113 -8.23 16.02 12.13
C ALA A 113 -7.15 14.95 11.87
N ILE A 114 -7.40 13.99 10.95
CA ILE A 114 -6.57 12.78 10.78
C ILE A 114 -5.83 12.71 9.45
N GLY A 115 -6.20 13.52 8.44
CA GLY A 115 -5.62 13.42 7.10
C GLY A 115 -5.62 14.74 6.35
N TRP A 116 -4.68 14.89 5.43
CA TRP A 116 -4.60 15.99 4.48
C TRP A 116 -5.32 15.58 3.19
N THR A 117 -6.29 16.40 2.75
CA THR A 117 -7.15 16.13 1.59
C THR A 117 -7.32 17.39 0.75
N ALA A 118 -8.04 17.30 -0.36
CA ALA A 118 -8.37 18.46 -1.20
C ALA A 118 -9.10 19.59 -0.44
N ASN A 119 -9.74 19.27 0.70
CA ASN A 119 -10.41 20.28 1.53
C ASN A 119 -9.41 21.20 2.23
N ASP A 120 -8.20 20.72 2.50
CA ASP A 120 -7.14 21.50 3.16
C ASP A 120 -6.45 22.47 2.20
N LYS A 121 -6.68 22.35 0.88
CA LYS A 121 -6.14 23.21 -0.18
C LYS A 121 -4.62 23.34 -0.16
N VAL A 122 -3.94 22.24 0.15
CA VAL A 122 -2.48 22.17 0.09
C VAL A 122 -2.03 21.80 -1.32
N GLU A 123 -0.89 22.30 -1.76
CA GLU A 123 -0.37 22.12 -3.13
C GLU A 123 0.59 20.94 -3.24
N LYS A 124 1.07 20.43 -2.12
CA LYS A 124 2.01 19.29 -2.02
C LYS A 124 1.77 18.52 -0.73
N PRO A 125 2.31 17.31 -0.62
CA PRO A 125 2.29 16.55 0.63
C PRO A 125 2.84 17.36 1.80
N LYS A 126 2.33 17.12 2.99
CA LYS A 126 2.78 17.73 4.23
C LYS A 126 3.73 16.79 4.97
N GLU A 127 4.56 17.34 5.84
CA GLU A 127 5.40 16.56 6.74
C GLU A 127 4.57 15.52 7.48
N VAL A 128 5.13 14.35 7.66
CA VAL A 128 4.44 13.24 8.31
C VAL A 128 4.15 13.53 9.79
N GLY A 129 3.10 12.94 10.31
CA GLY A 129 2.77 13.00 11.72
C GLY A 129 2.14 14.30 12.22
N GLN A 130 1.73 15.20 11.33
CA GLN A 130 1.13 16.48 11.73
C GLN A 130 -0.37 16.37 12.07
N LYS A 131 -1.04 15.34 11.61
CA LYS A 131 -2.44 15.05 11.96
C LYS A 131 -2.51 13.94 13.02
N LEU A 132 -3.67 13.77 13.66
CA LEU A 132 -3.84 12.81 14.75
C LEU A 132 -3.64 11.36 14.27
N PRO A 133 -2.96 10.52 15.05
CA PRO A 133 -2.78 9.12 14.74
C PRO A 133 -4.07 8.32 15.00
N ASN A 134 -4.13 7.11 14.46
CA ASN A 134 -5.13 6.13 14.84
C ASN A 134 -4.80 5.45 16.18
N ALA A 135 -5.65 4.51 16.64
CA ALA A 135 -5.46 3.83 17.92
C ALA A 135 -4.21 2.93 18.00
N PHE A 136 -3.58 2.61 16.85
CA PHE A 136 -2.31 1.90 16.80
C PHE A 136 -1.09 2.83 16.72
N GLY A 137 -1.32 4.15 16.76
CA GLY A 137 -0.25 5.16 16.68
C GLY A 137 0.22 5.45 15.24
N LEU A 138 -0.52 5.04 14.22
CA LEU A 138 -0.18 5.32 12.83
C LEU A 138 -0.77 6.67 12.39
N HIS A 139 0.07 7.50 11.81
CA HIS A 139 -0.30 8.78 11.21
C HIS A 139 -0.48 8.67 9.69
N ASP A 140 -1.28 9.57 9.14
CA ASP A 140 -1.40 9.82 7.69
C ASP A 140 -1.79 8.58 6.85
N THR A 141 -2.39 7.56 7.47
CA THR A 141 -2.89 6.40 6.70
C THR A 141 -4.10 6.77 5.83
N LEU A 142 -4.71 7.93 6.08
CA LEU A 142 -5.78 8.49 5.26
C LEU A 142 -5.39 9.92 4.85
N GLY A 143 -5.31 10.18 3.55
CA GLY A 143 -4.85 11.44 3.00
C GLY A 143 -3.33 11.54 2.93
N ASN A 144 -2.81 12.72 2.74
CA ASN A 144 -1.44 13.08 2.48
C ASN A 144 -0.90 12.42 1.20
N VAL A 145 -0.52 11.14 1.24
CA VAL A 145 -0.08 10.39 0.06
C VAL A 145 -0.71 9.01 -0.01
N TRP A 146 -0.96 8.52 -1.21
CA TRP A 146 -1.24 7.12 -1.46
C TRP A 146 -0.01 6.29 -1.11
N GLU A 147 -0.24 5.04 -0.67
CA GLU A 147 0.82 4.13 -0.24
C GLU A 147 0.75 2.82 -1.01
N TRP A 148 1.85 2.44 -1.68
CA TRP A 148 1.98 1.18 -2.37
C TRP A 148 1.81 -0.01 -1.42
N CYS A 149 1.07 -1.02 -1.89
CA CYS A 149 0.98 -2.34 -1.26
C CYS A 149 1.60 -3.40 -2.18
N TRP A 150 1.82 -4.58 -1.60
CA TRP A 150 2.35 -5.72 -2.36
C TRP A 150 1.35 -6.28 -3.37
N ASP A 151 0.07 -6.32 -3.03
CA ASP A 151 -0.98 -7.04 -3.73
C ASP A 151 -1.20 -6.56 -5.16
N LEU A 152 -1.69 -7.48 -6.02
CA LEU A 152 -2.24 -7.16 -7.32
C LEU A 152 -3.65 -6.59 -7.18
N LEU A 153 -4.01 -5.61 -7.98
CA LEU A 153 -5.33 -4.96 -7.93
C LEU A 153 -6.44 -5.91 -8.38
N ASP A 154 -6.27 -6.53 -9.52
CA ASP A 154 -7.21 -7.44 -10.16
C ASP A 154 -6.49 -8.05 -11.37
N PRO A 155 -5.74 -9.16 -11.17
CA PRO A 155 -4.91 -9.71 -12.23
C PRO A 155 -5.73 -10.17 -13.45
N ALA A 156 -6.98 -10.60 -13.26
CA ALA A 156 -7.84 -10.98 -14.37
C ALA A 156 -8.21 -9.80 -15.27
N ARG A 157 -8.24 -8.58 -14.72
CA ARG A 157 -8.64 -7.37 -15.44
C ARG A 157 -7.47 -6.46 -15.80
N TYR A 158 -6.54 -6.28 -14.87
CA TYR A 158 -5.47 -5.27 -14.98
C TYR A 158 -4.06 -5.88 -15.03
N GLY A 159 -3.98 -7.21 -15.04
CA GLY A 159 -2.69 -7.90 -15.10
C GLY A 159 -1.82 -7.58 -13.87
N GLU A 160 -0.69 -6.92 -14.10
CA GLU A 160 0.34 -6.68 -13.09
C GLU A 160 0.12 -5.44 -12.24
N TYR A 161 -1.02 -4.76 -12.37
CA TYR A 161 -1.28 -3.55 -11.59
C TYR A 161 -1.20 -3.84 -10.11
N ARG A 162 -0.41 -3.04 -9.41
CA ARG A 162 -0.23 -3.09 -7.96
C ARG A 162 -1.17 -2.14 -7.27
N ILE A 163 -1.61 -2.52 -6.07
CA ILE A 163 -2.52 -1.72 -5.25
C ILE A 163 -1.78 -0.58 -4.57
N PHE A 164 -2.48 0.54 -4.42
CA PHE A 164 -2.14 1.59 -3.48
C PHE A 164 -3.39 2.05 -2.72
N ARG A 165 -3.19 2.53 -1.50
CA ARG A 165 -4.23 2.77 -0.51
C ARG A 165 -4.08 4.16 0.13
N GLY A 166 -5.13 4.63 0.81
CA GLY A 166 -5.11 5.79 1.70
C GLY A 166 -5.74 7.06 1.14
N GLY A 167 -5.52 7.36 -0.11
CA GLY A 167 -5.83 8.66 -0.69
C GLY A 167 -4.69 9.65 -0.56
N GLY A 168 -4.62 10.62 -1.45
CA GLY A 168 -3.62 11.69 -1.44
C GLY A 168 -4.19 13.03 -1.02
N PHE A 169 -3.30 14.01 -0.82
CA PHE A 169 -3.67 15.39 -0.44
C PHE A 169 -4.61 16.10 -1.45
N ALA A 170 -4.56 15.69 -2.72
CA ALA A 170 -5.40 16.24 -3.78
C ALA A 170 -6.74 15.51 -3.94
N ASP A 171 -6.97 14.43 -3.19
CA ASP A 171 -8.21 13.65 -3.29
C ASP A 171 -9.36 14.29 -2.51
N LYS A 172 -10.55 14.19 -3.09
CA LYS A 172 -11.78 14.63 -2.43
C LYS A 172 -12.10 13.70 -1.25
N SER A 173 -12.60 14.26 -0.15
CA SER A 173 -12.90 13.57 1.11
C SER A 173 -13.72 12.27 0.94
N TRP A 174 -14.62 12.20 -0.03
CA TRP A 174 -15.44 11.01 -0.27
C TRP A 174 -14.62 9.82 -0.80
N SER A 175 -13.44 10.05 -1.39
CA SER A 175 -12.55 8.99 -1.88
C SER A 175 -11.43 8.62 -0.90
N VAL A 176 -11.17 9.45 0.12
CA VAL A 176 -10.19 9.18 1.17
C VAL A 176 -10.85 8.33 2.28
N ARG A 177 -10.76 7.00 2.14
CA ARG A 177 -11.45 6.05 3.02
C ARG A 177 -10.60 4.79 3.20
N ALA A 178 -10.69 4.18 4.38
CA ALA A 178 -9.95 2.95 4.68
C ALA A 178 -10.18 1.81 3.67
N SER A 179 -11.36 1.73 3.04
CA SER A 179 -11.70 0.71 2.05
C SER A 179 -11.46 1.13 0.59
N THR A 180 -10.98 2.36 0.32
CA THR A 180 -10.73 2.79 -1.06
C THR A 180 -9.49 2.09 -1.60
N ARG A 181 -9.64 1.50 -2.78
CA ARG A 181 -8.60 0.78 -3.51
C ARG A 181 -8.35 1.46 -4.84
N ARG A 182 -7.09 1.71 -5.16
CA ARG A 182 -6.64 2.09 -6.49
C ARG A 182 -5.43 1.24 -6.87
N GLY A 183 -5.04 1.27 -8.11
CA GLY A 183 -3.84 0.58 -8.57
C GLY A 183 -3.33 1.12 -9.87
N GLY A 184 -2.07 0.81 -10.15
CA GLY A 184 -1.35 1.21 -11.34
C GLY A 184 -0.30 0.21 -11.75
N ALA A 185 0.25 0.39 -12.95
CA ALA A 185 1.37 -0.41 -13.43
C ALA A 185 2.57 -0.29 -12.48
N PRO A 186 3.39 -1.34 -12.29
CA PRO A 186 4.54 -1.30 -11.38
C PRO A 186 5.53 -0.17 -11.66
N GLY A 187 5.65 0.26 -12.91
CA GLY A 187 6.52 1.37 -13.31
C GLY A 187 5.86 2.76 -13.27
N MET A 188 4.61 2.87 -12.81
CA MET A 188 3.90 4.16 -12.69
C MET A 188 4.35 4.89 -11.42
N SER A 189 4.59 6.20 -11.52
CA SER A 189 4.75 7.10 -10.38
C SER A 189 3.70 8.20 -10.41
N HIS A 190 3.47 8.87 -9.27
CA HIS A 190 2.53 9.99 -9.16
C HIS A 190 2.95 10.94 -8.03
N PRO A 191 2.72 12.27 -8.16
CA PRO A 191 3.13 13.28 -7.17
C PRO A 191 2.53 13.14 -5.76
N ASP A 192 1.58 12.25 -5.56
CA ASP A 192 0.99 11.92 -4.28
C ASP A 192 1.03 10.42 -3.97
N LEU A 193 1.97 9.68 -4.56
CA LEU A 193 2.11 8.25 -4.38
C LEU A 193 3.50 7.90 -3.82
N GLY A 194 3.52 7.38 -2.62
CA GLY A 194 4.70 6.99 -1.86
C GLY A 194 4.57 5.57 -1.31
N LEU A 195 5.22 5.32 -0.18
CA LEU A 195 5.19 4.00 0.48
C LEU A 195 5.19 4.12 1.99
N ARG A 196 4.73 3.07 2.64
CA ARG A 196 4.94 2.74 4.06
C ARG A 196 5.54 1.35 4.13
N MET A 197 6.54 1.16 4.98
CA MET A 197 7.15 -0.17 5.16
C MET A 197 6.37 -0.99 6.17
N ALA A 198 6.42 -2.30 5.98
CA ALA A 198 6.04 -3.30 6.97
C ALA A 198 7.16 -4.32 7.17
N ARG A 199 7.06 -5.14 8.22
CA ARG A 199 7.95 -6.23 8.51
C ARG A 199 7.18 -7.36 9.21
N GLY A 200 7.54 -8.58 8.94
CA GLY A 200 6.90 -9.78 9.48
C GLY A 200 6.97 -10.90 8.48
N VAL A 201 7.01 -12.13 8.99
CA VAL A 201 7.13 -13.36 8.19
C VAL A 201 5.76 -13.97 7.93
N PHE A 202 5.66 -14.70 6.84
CA PHE A 202 4.51 -15.52 6.51
C PHE A 202 4.95 -16.95 6.34
N ASP A 203 4.30 -17.87 7.03
CA ASP A 203 4.56 -19.31 6.88
C ASP A 203 3.97 -19.84 5.57
N ASP A 204 2.89 -19.23 5.09
CA ASP A 204 2.25 -19.57 3.82
C ASP A 204 2.37 -18.42 2.81
N ALA A 205 3.06 -18.69 1.69
CA ALA A 205 3.21 -17.71 0.60
C ALA A 205 1.87 -17.29 -0.03
N GLN A 206 0.81 -18.09 0.07
CA GLN A 206 -0.51 -17.73 -0.43
C GLN A 206 -1.17 -16.65 0.43
N ALA A 207 -0.95 -16.65 1.73
CA ALA A 207 -1.44 -15.62 2.64
C ALA A 207 -0.85 -14.24 2.32
N ALA A 208 0.31 -14.19 1.68
CA ALA A 208 0.97 -12.96 1.25
C ALA A 208 0.23 -12.18 0.16
N GLN A 209 -0.77 -12.75 -0.51
CA GLN A 209 -1.56 -12.05 -1.53
C GLN A 209 -2.73 -11.23 -0.93
N GLY A 210 -2.95 -11.30 0.37
CA GLY A 210 -4.04 -10.58 1.01
C GLY A 210 -5.42 -10.98 0.50
N TRP A 211 -6.37 -10.07 0.64
CA TRP A 211 -7.76 -10.36 0.41
C TRP A 211 -8.21 -10.42 -1.06
N SER A 212 -7.42 -9.93 -1.99
CA SER A 212 -7.75 -9.93 -3.41
C SER A 212 -7.57 -11.28 -4.09
N ALA A 213 -6.75 -12.18 -3.53
CA ALA A 213 -6.38 -13.46 -4.13
C ALA A 213 -7.59 -14.35 -4.49
N ASP A 214 -8.50 -14.53 -3.56
CA ASP A 214 -9.70 -15.36 -3.79
C ASP A 214 -10.64 -14.73 -4.82
N ALA A 215 -10.86 -13.42 -4.71
CA ALA A 215 -11.71 -12.70 -5.66
C ALA A 215 -11.12 -12.73 -7.07
N ASP A 216 -9.83 -12.65 -7.21
CA ASP A 216 -9.12 -12.66 -8.47
C ASP A 216 -9.07 -14.08 -9.07
N SER A 217 -8.88 -15.09 -8.23
CA SER A 217 -8.99 -16.50 -8.62
C SER A 217 -10.39 -16.84 -9.14
N GLU A 218 -11.44 -16.37 -8.47
CA GLU A 218 -12.82 -16.55 -8.93
C GLU A 218 -13.06 -15.89 -10.29
N ARG A 219 -12.49 -14.73 -10.54
CA ARG A 219 -12.61 -14.03 -11.82
C ARG A 219 -11.82 -14.69 -12.93
N GLY A 220 -10.66 -15.22 -12.63
CA GLY A 220 -9.84 -15.98 -13.59
C GLY A 220 -10.55 -17.24 -14.11
N LYS A 221 -11.55 -17.74 -13.38
CA LYS A 221 -12.38 -18.89 -13.77
C LYS A 221 -13.56 -18.52 -14.68
N ILE A 222 -13.83 -17.26 -14.93
CA ILE A 222 -14.94 -16.83 -15.77
C ILE A 222 -14.65 -17.22 -17.23
N THR A 223 -15.42 -18.19 -17.75
CA THR A 223 -15.42 -18.60 -19.16
C THR A 223 -16.64 -18.03 -19.85
N GLY A 224 -16.47 -17.44 -21.03
CA GLY A 224 -17.56 -16.86 -21.81
C GLY A 224 -17.41 -15.37 -22.08
N MET A 225 -18.53 -14.69 -22.35
CA MET A 225 -18.53 -13.25 -22.65
C MET A 225 -18.20 -12.45 -21.39
N LEU A 226 -17.07 -11.75 -21.43
CA LEU A 226 -16.62 -10.94 -20.31
C LEU A 226 -17.48 -9.67 -20.15
N PRO A 227 -17.70 -9.18 -18.92
CA PRO A 227 -18.38 -7.91 -18.69
C PRO A 227 -17.70 -6.77 -19.45
N SER A 228 -18.47 -5.79 -19.86
CA SER A 228 -17.97 -4.61 -20.57
C SER A 228 -16.84 -3.94 -19.80
N GLY A 229 -15.72 -3.69 -20.47
CA GLY A 229 -14.51 -3.10 -19.86
C GLY A 229 -13.56 -4.11 -19.22
N TRP A 230 -13.76 -5.39 -19.38
CA TRP A 230 -12.79 -6.42 -18.99
C TRP A 230 -11.82 -6.71 -20.13
N THR A 231 -10.55 -6.72 -19.81
CA THR A 231 -9.51 -7.19 -20.72
C THR A 231 -8.94 -8.48 -20.12
N PRO A 232 -9.23 -9.66 -20.71
CA PRO A 232 -8.64 -10.89 -20.20
C PRO A 232 -7.14 -10.88 -20.47
N ARG A 233 -6.35 -11.33 -19.49
CA ARG A 233 -4.95 -11.67 -19.75
C ARG A 233 -4.92 -12.81 -20.76
N ARG A 234 -4.22 -12.62 -21.86
CA ARG A 234 -3.84 -13.73 -22.76
C ARG A 234 -2.56 -14.32 -22.16
N TYR A 235 -2.66 -15.49 -21.60
CA TYR A 235 -1.50 -16.33 -21.25
C TYR A 235 -0.95 -16.98 -22.52
#